data_717f41c9926c4a132fa858e44a93db4c
#
_entry.id   717f41c9926c4a132fa858e44a93db4c
#
_cell.length_a   1.000
_cell.length_b   1.000
_cell.length_c   1.000
_cell.angle_alpha   90.00
_cell.angle_beta   90.00
_cell.angle_gamma   90.00
#
_symmetry.space_group_name_H-M   'P 1'
#
loop_
_entity.id
_entity.type
_entity.pdbx_description
1 polymer ?
#
loop_
_entity_poly.entity_id
_entity_poly.type
_entity_poly.pdbx_seq_one_letter_code
_entity_poly.pdbx_strand_id
1 'polypeptide(L)'
;VYAFGLLEALARVGMPFIFKGGTCLMLLMNRPRRLSTDIDIIVEPGTDLDAFIEEASKIFPFQSAEEQKRIGKNNIEKRHFKFTYDSPVNHKPLYILLDVLFEENHYAELISKEIRNELLQTQPEYLAVQIPSADCILADKLTAFAPHTTGILLNDGKDMEVMKQFYDVTSLLDIFEDTAKVHHTYTEIA
;
A
#
# COMPACT_ATOMS: atom_id res chain seq x y z
N VAL A 1 -5.94 7.74 10.00
CA VAL A 1 -6.01 9.12 9.54
C VAL A 1 -4.73 9.49 8.80
N TYR A 2 -3.56 9.54 9.44
CA TYR A 2 -2.31 10.05 8.85
C TYR A 2 -1.79 9.24 7.65
N ALA A 3 -1.99 7.92 7.63
CA ALA A 3 -1.64 7.10 6.46
C ALA A 3 -2.43 7.55 5.21
N PHE A 4 -3.74 7.77 5.33
CA PHE A 4 -4.55 8.32 4.24
C PHE A 4 -4.22 9.79 3.94
N GLY A 5 -3.75 10.55 4.94
CA GLY A 5 -3.21 11.90 4.71
C GLY A 5 -1.96 11.87 3.82
N LEU A 6 -1.08 10.87 4.01
CA LEU A 6 0.07 10.68 3.12
C LEU A 6 -0.36 10.27 1.71
N LEU A 7 -1.32 9.33 1.60
CA LEU A 7 -1.87 8.91 0.31
C LEU A 7 -2.46 10.10 -0.46
N GLU A 8 -3.20 10.96 0.25
CA GLU A 8 -3.76 12.19 -0.33
C GLU A 8 -2.66 13.16 -0.76
N ALA A 9 -1.60 13.33 0.04
CA ALA A 9 -0.49 14.20 -0.30
C ALA A 9 0.21 13.74 -1.59
N LEU A 10 0.47 12.42 -1.73
CA LEU A 10 1.06 11.84 -2.95
C LEU A 10 0.17 12.04 -4.18
N ALA A 11 -1.13 11.82 -4.03
CA ALA A 11 -2.10 12.06 -5.11
C ALA A 11 -2.18 13.54 -5.50
N ARG A 12 -2.14 14.44 -4.52
CA ARG A 12 -2.22 15.90 -4.72
C ARG A 12 -1.03 16.47 -5.48
N VAL A 13 0.17 15.93 -5.26
CA VAL A 13 1.37 16.33 -6.01
C VAL A 13 1.43 15.70 -7.40
N GLY A 14 0.45 14.87 -7.78
CA GLY A 14 0.35 14.26 -9.10
C GLY A 14 1.35 13.13 -9.33
N MET A 15 1.86 12.50 -8.28
CA MET A 15 2.75 11.35 -8.38
C MET A 15 2.03 10.17 -9.06
N PRO A 16 2.61 9.55 -10.10
CA PRO A 16 2.03 8.37 -10.73
C PRO A 16 2.35 7.11 -9.91
N PHE A 17 1.33 6.43 -9.40
CA PHE A 17 1.52 5.19 -8.63
C PHE A 17 0.27 4.30 -8.63
N ILE A 18 0.48 3.03 -8.31
CA ILE A 18 -0.57 2.08 -7.95
C ILE A 18 -0.48 1.86 -6.43
N PHE A 19 -1.57 2.15 -5.72
CA PHE A 19 -1.65 1.94 -4.28
C PHE A 19 -2.03 0.50 -3.96
N LYS A 20 -1.24 -0.17 -3.11
CA LYS A 20 -1.43 -1.57 -2.71
C LYS A 20 -1.32 -1.78 -1.20
N GLY A 21 -1.22 -3.01 -0.78
CA GLY A 21 -0.91 -3.38 0.61
C GLY A 21 -2.11 -3.35 1.57
N GLY A 22 -1.83 -3.42 2.86
CA GLY A 22 -2.85 -3.54 3.90
C GLY A 22 -3.72 -2.29 4.06
N THR A 23 -3.15 -1.11 3.84
CA THR A 23 -3.88 0.16 3.92
C THR A 23 -4.78 0.36 2.69
N CYS A 24 -4.37 -0.16 1.53
CA CYS A 24 -5.22 -0.23 0.34
C CYS A 24 -6.47 -1.07 0.60
N LEU A 25 -6.32 -2.20 1.29
CA LEU A 25 -7.47 -3.03 1.66
C LEU A 25 -8.46 -2.29 2.57
N MET A 26 -7.96 -1.41 3.46
CA MET A 26 -8.82 -0.54 4.26
C MET A 26 -9.60 0.48 3.40
N LEU A 27 -9.04 0.93 2.29
CA LEU A 27 -9.71 1.83 1.36
C LEU A 27 -10.74 1.09 0.49
N LEU A 28 -10.43 -0.14 0.08
CA LEU A 28 -11.30 -0.98 -0.74
C LEU A 28 -12.57 -1.39 0.02
N MET A 29 -12.42 -1.79 1.28
CA MET A 29 -13.52 -2.30 2.11
C MET A 29 -14.27 -1.17 2.81
N ASN A 30 -15.62 -1.20 2.75
CA ASN A 30 -16.45 -0.25 3.49
C ASN A 30 -16.23 -0.38 5.02
N ARG A 31 -15.98 -1.61 5.49
CA ARG A 31 -15.68 -1.90 6.90
C ARG A 31 -14.41 -2.74 6.99
N PRO A 32 -13.26 -2.10 7.13
CA PRO A 32 -12.00 -2.83 7.27
C PRO A 32 -12.00 -3.65 8.56
N ARG A 33 -11.51 -4.89 8.46
CA ARG A 33 -11.48 -5.84 9.59
C ARG A 33 -10.22 -5.73 10.44
N ARG A 34 -9.21 -5.05 9.96
CA ARG A 34 -7.99 -4.69 10.70
C ARG A 34 -7.47 -3.33 10.29
N LEU A 35 -6.66 -2.72 11.12
CA LEU A 35 -5.96 -1.48 10.80
C LEU A 35 -4.59 -1.77 10.20
N SER A 36 -4.16 -0.88 9.32
CA SER A 36 -2.83 -0.78 8.75
C SER A 36 -2.41 0.68 8.72
N THR A 37 -1.10 0.95 8.78
CA THR A 37 -0.58 2.32 8.88
C THR A 37 0.45 2.65 7.82
N ASP A 38 1.05 1.66 7.18
CA ASP A 38 2.06 1.87 6.16
C ASP A 38 1.40 2.09 4.79
N ILE A 39 2.03 2.85 3.93
CA ILE A 39 1.61 3.07 2.56
C ILE A 39 2.55 2.30 1.64
N ASP A 40 1.99 1.36 0.90
CA ASP A 40 2.71 0.56 -0.09
C ASP A 40 2.28 0.99 -1.49
N ILE A 41 3.22 1.34 -2.35
CA ILE A 41 2.94 1.74 -3.73
C ILE A 41 3.87 1.07 -4.72
N ILE A 42 3.36 0.91 -5.95
CA ILE A 42 4.15 0.55 -7.12
C ILE A 42 4.27 1.77 -8.01
N VAL A 43 5.47 1.97 -8.54
CA VAL A 43 5.76 2.95 -9.58
C VAL A 43 6.51 2.28 -10.73
N GLU A 44 6.33 2.78 -11.95
CA GLU A 44 7.06 2.29 -13.11
C GLU A 44 8.57 2.41 -12.90
N PRO A 45 9.37 1.41 -13.35
CA PRO A 45 10.83 1.48 -13.30
C PRO A 45 11.36 2.76 -13.93
N GLY A 46 12.30 3.42 -13.24
CA GLY A 46 12.90 4.68 -13.71
C GLY A 46 12.11 5.94 -13.38
N THR A 47 11.00 5.85 -12.64
CA THR A 47 10.29 7.03 -12.15
C THR A 47 11.17 7.83 -11.20
N ASP A 48 11.36 9.13 -11.48
CA ASP A 48 12.04 10.05 -10.56
C ASP A 48 11.07 10.47 -9.43
N LEU A 49 11.34 9.99 -8.22
CA LEU A 49 10.48 10.24 -7.06
C LEU A 49 10.86 11.48 -6.26
N ASP A 50 12.09 11.97 -6.38
CA ASP A 50 12.65 12.91 -5.39
C ASP A 50 11.85 14.19 -5.29
N ALA A 51 11.45 14.76 -6.43
CA ALA A 51 10.62 15.96 -6.45
C ALA A 51 9.22 15.73 -5.85
N PHE A 52 8.58 14.59 -6.15
CA PHE A 52 7.26 14.26 -5.59
C PHE A 52 7.32 14.05 -4.07
N ILE A 53 8.33 13.34 -3.59
CA ILE A 53 8.53 13.10 -2.15
C ILE A 53 8.80 14.42 -1.41
N GLU A 54 9.62 15.29 -1.98
CA GLU A 54 9.90 16.61 -1.41
C GLU A 54 8.63 17.44 -1.31
N GLU A 55 7.85 17.55 -2.39
CA GLU A 55 6.61 18.34 -2.39
C GLU A 55 5.54 17.74 -1.46
N ALA A 56 5.38 16.42 -1.44
CA ALA A 56 4.44 15.75 -0.54
C ALA A 56 4.81 15.98 0.94
N SER A 57 6.10 16.04 1.27
CA SER A 57 6.57 16.28 2.65
C SER A 57 6.23 17.68 3.19
N LYS A 58 5.92 18.64 2.31
CA LYS A 58 5.52 20.01 2.67
C LYS A 58 4.01 20.13 2.95
N ILE A 59 3.23 19.10 2.61
CA ILE A 59 1.78 19.10 2.80
C ILE A 59 1.47 18.73 4.27
N PHE A 60 0.68 19.58 4.93
CA PHE A 60 0.23 19.31 6.29
C PHE A 60 -0.46 17.93 6.38
N PRO A 61 -0.18 17.12 7.39
CA PRO A 61 0.53 17.44 8.65
C PRO A 61 2.03 17.10 8.65
N PHE A 62 2.63 16.76 7.52
CA PHE A 62 4.02 16.31 7.45
C PHE A 62 4.99 17.51 7.57
N GLN A 63 6.16 17.22 8.12
CA GLN A 63 7.23 18.18 8.36
C GLN A 63 8.50 17.82 7.60
N SER A 64 8.71 16.53 7.36
CA SER A 64 9.86 16.02 6.63
C SER A 64 9.58 14.63 6.05
N ALA A 65 10.33 14.28 5.01
CA ALA A 65 10.46 12.91 4.50
C ALA A 65 11.94 12.54 4.47
N GLU A 66 12.26 11.38 5.01
CA GLU A 66 13.63 10.85 5.05
C GLU A 66 13.69 9.46 4.43
N GLU A 67 14.60 9.25 3.50
CA GLU A 67 14.82 7.92 2.93
C GLU A 67 15.54 7.01 3.93
N GLN A 68 14.97 5.83 4.13
CA GLN A 68 15.53 4.79 4.98
C GLN A 68 16.28 3.77 4.12
N LYS A 69 17.60 3.71 4.26
CA LYS A 69 18.41 2.68 3.59
C LYS A 69 18.09 1.31 4.19
N ARG A 70 17.41 0.45 3.45
CA ARG A 70 17.20 -0.95 3.78
C ARG A 70 17.91 -1.82 2.75
N ILE A 71 18.59 -2.87 3.21
CA ILE A 71 19.21 -3.84 2.31
C ILE A 71 18.09 -4.71 1.74
N GLY A 72 17.76 -4.51 0.47
CA GLY A 72 16.76 -5.31 -0.24
C GLY A 72 17.25 -6.75 -0.45
N LYS A 73 16.36 -7.71 -0.26
CA LYS A 73 16.54 -9.09 -0.75
C LYS A 73 15.83 -9.15 -2.10
N ASN A 74 16.50 -9.57 -3.15
CA ASN A 74 16.06 -9.67 -4.54
C ASN A 74 16.38 -8.43 -5.41
N ASN A 75 16.48 -8.66 -6.72
CA ASN A 75 16.85 -7.66 -7.73
C ASN A 75 15.79 -6.57 -8.02
N ILE A 76 14.73 -6.47 -7.22
CA ILE A 76 13.69 -5.46 -7.38
C ILE A 76 14.10 -4.22 -6.62
N GLU A 77 14.13 -3.08 -7.30
CA GLU A 77 14.45 -1.79 -6.69
C GLU A 77 13.33 -1.39 -5.72
N LYS A 78 13.73 -1.07 -4.49
CA LYS A 78 12.81 -0.63 -3.41
C LYS A 78 13.39 0.58 -2.73
N ARG A 79 12.53 1.58 -2.52
CA ARG A 79 12.86 2.74 -1.69
C ARG A 79 11.86 2.85 -0.54
N HIS A 80 12.36 3.25 0.61
CA HIS A 80 11.56 3.38 1.84
C HIS A 80 11.71 4.79 2.38
N PHE A 81 10.60 5.45 2.65
CA PHE A 81 10.59 6.81 3.19
C PHE A 81 9.82 6.87 4.49
N LYS A 82 10.30 7.72 5.38
CA LYS A 82 9.70 8.00 6.68
C LYS A 82 9.18 9.42 6.67
N PHE A 83 7.86 9.58 6.63
CA PHE A 83 7.20 10.88 6.70
C PHE A 83 6.86 11.20 8.15
N THR A 84 7.50 12.24 8.68
CA THR A 84 7.38 12.64 10.09
C THR A 84 6.31 13.71 10.26
N TYR A 85 5.53 13.59 11.35
CA TYR A 85 4.51 14.55 11.76
C TYR A 85 4.43 14.61 13.29
N ASP A 86 3.90 15.73 13.85
CA ASP A 86 3.66 15.80 15.28
C ASP A 86 2.31 15.23 15.67
N SER A 87 2.32 14.36 16.66
CA SER A 87 1.09 13.80 17.21
C SER A 87 0.26 14.89 17.92
N PRO A 88 -1.01 15.06 17.55
CA PRO A 88 -1.87 16.05 18.19
C PRO A 88 -2.22 15.70 19.64
N VAL A 89 -1.98 14.44 20.05
CA VAL A 89 -2.34 13.94 21.39
C VAL A 89 -1.24 14.22 22.40
N ASN A 90 0.01 13.96 22.05
CA ASN A 90 1.14 14.03 23.00
C ASN A 90 2.28 14.91 22.50
N HIS A 91 2.12 15.60 21.37
CA HIS A 91 3.09 16.50 20.73
C HIS A 91 4.48 15.88 20.51
N LYS A 92 4.52 14.55 20.34
CA LYS A 92 5.74 13.83 20.00
C LYS A 92 5.79 13.56 18.52
N PRO A 93 6.99 13.54 17.91
CA PRO A 93 7.13 13.18 16.52
C PRO A 93 6.75 11.71 16.33
N LEU A 94 5.87 11.48 15.39
CA LEU A 94 5.47 10.16 14.87
C LEU A 94 5.75 10.13 13.38
N TYR A 95 5.62 8.98 12.76
CA TYR A 95 5.86 8.84 11.32
C TYR A 95 4.93 7.84 10.65
N ILE A 96 4.78 7.99 9.35
CA ILE A 96 4.20 7.02 8.43
C ILE A 96 5.32 6.51 7.53
N LEU A 97 5.36 5.20 7.30
CA LEU A 97 6.25 4.59 6.33
C LEU A 97 5.59 4.58 4.95
N LEU A 98 6.37 4.96 3.95
CA LEU A 98 6.05 4.80 2.54
C LEU A 98 7.03 3.80 1.95
N ASP A 99 6.51 2.67 1.50
CA ASP A 99 7.27 1.63 0.81
C ASP A 99 6.98 1.71 -0.70
N VAL A 100 8.01 2.01 -1.48
CA VAL A 100 7.93 2.17 -2.93
C VAL A 100 8.62 1.02 -3.61
N LEU A 101 7.89 0.35 -4.49
CA LEU A 101 8.36 -0.76 -5.31
C LEU A 101 8.42 -0.29 -6.77
N PHE A 102 9.59 -0.44 -7.40
CA PHE A 102 9.79 -0.12 -8.81
C PHE A 102 9.59 -1.38 -9.64
N GLU A 103 8.38 -1.56 -10.17
CA GLU A 103 8.07 -2.69 -11.04
C GLU A 103 6.93 -2.33 -12.00
N GLU A 104 6.81 -3.08 -13.10
CA GLU A 104 5.70 -3.00 -14.01
C GLU A 104 4.40 -3.49 -13.34
N ASN A 105 3.27 -3.05 -13.88
CA ASN A 105 1.98 -3.50 -13.37
C ASN A 105 1.69 -4.94 -13.79
N HIS A 106 1.55 -5.83 -12.82
CA HIS A 106 1.19 -7.25 -13.00
C HIS A 106 -0.28 -7.57 -12.65
N TYR A 107 -1.07 -6.56 -12.26
CA TYR A 107 -2.48 -6.77 -11.95
C TYR A 107 -3.33 -6.80 -13.21
N ALA A 108 -4.21 -7.81 -13.31
CA ALA A 108 -5.15 -7.94 -14.43
C ALA A 108 -6.12 -6.76 -14.53
N GLU A 109 -6.40 -6.09 -13.42
CA GLU A 109 -7.37 -4.98 -13.37
C GLU A 109 -6.99 -3.96 -12.31
N LEU A 110 -6.98 -2.69 -12.71
CA LEU A 110 -6.90 -1.54 -11.82
C LEU A 110 -8.24 -0.80 -11.80
N ILE A 111 -8.62 -0.31 -10.64
CA ILE A 111 -9.82 0.52 -10.46
C ILE A 111 -9.43 1.87 -9.85
N SER A 112 -10.19 2.91 -10.19
CA SER A 112 -10.05 4.22 -9.55
C SER A 112 -10.87 4.24 -8.27
N LYS A 113 -10.27 4.57 -7.14
CA LYS A 113 -10.91 4.63 -5.83
C LYS A 113 -10.71 5.99 -5.19
N GLU A 114 -11.80 6.64 -4.79
CA GLU A 114 -11.74 7.87 -3.99
C GLU A 114 -11.10 7.58 -2.63
N ILE A 115 -10.26 8.52 -2.15
CA ILE A 115 -9.68 8.47 -0.80
C ILE A 115 -10.77 8.85 0.21
N ARG A 116 -11.70 7.94 0.40
CA ARG A 116 -12.86 8.09 1.28
C ARG A 116 -13.12 6.79 2.03
N ASN A 117 -13.32 6.90 3.33
CA ASN A 117 -13.64 5.75 4.18
C ASN A 117 -14.52 6.22 5.35
N GLU A 118 -15.41 5.38 5.85
CA GLU A 118 -16.28 5.69 6.99
C GLU A 118 -15.52 6.05 8.27
N LEU A 119 -14.26 5.60 8.40
CA LEU A 119 -13.39 5.94 9.53
C LEU A 119 -12.75 7.33 9.43
N LEU A 120 -12.91 8.01 8.29
CA LEU A 120 -12.31 9.30 8.01
C LEU A 120 -13.39 10.38 7.96
N GLN A 121 -13.13 11.50 8.61
CA GLN A 121 -13.88 12.73 8.39
C GLN A 121 -13.25 13.48 7.22
N THR A 122 -13.72 13.20 6.01
CA THR A 122 -13.24 13.81 4.78
C THR A 122 -14.29 14.75 4.20
N GLN A 123 -13.84 15.77 3.48
CA GLN A 123 -14.69 16.73 2.79
C GLN A 123 -14.52 16.57 1.27
N PRO A 124 -15.58 16.78 0.48
CA PRO A 124 -15.44 16.86 -0.96
C PRO A 124 -14.60 18.12 -1.35
N GLU A 125 -13.86 18.12 -2.46
CA GLU A 125 -13.78 17.07 -3.47
C GLU A 125 -12.76 16.01 -3.05
N TYR A 126 -13.08 14.74 -3.31
CA TYR A 126 -12.19 13.62 -2.96
C TYR A 126 -11.19 13.38 -4.09
N LEU A 127 -9.92 13.23 -3.75
CA LEU A 127 -8.91 12.72 -4.68
C LEU A 127 -9.10 11.21 -4.87
N ALA A 128 -8.76 10.72 -6.04
CA ALA A 128 -8.81 9.31 -6.37
C ALA A 128 -7.41 8.75 -6.66
N VAL A 129 -7.22 7.47 -6.38
CA VAL A 129 -6.00 6.72 -6.64
C VAL A 129 -6.30 5.45 -7.40
N GLN A 130 -5.32 4.95 -8.15
CA GLN A 130 -5.42 3.64 -8.80
C GLN A 130 -5.07 2.55 -7.78
N ILE A 131 -5.94 1.55 -7.68
CA ILE A 131 -5.74 0.37 -6.84
C ILE A 131 -6.05 -0.90 -7.64
N PRO A 132 -5.46 -2.06 -7.30
CA PRO A 132 -5.92 -3.32 -7.87
C PRO A 132 -7.36 -3.63 -7.44
N SER A 133 -8.13 -4.33 -8.28
CA SER A 133 -9.45 -4.83 -7.89
C SER A 133 -9.38 -5.82 -6.72
N ALA A 134 -10.51 -6.15 -6.10
CA ALA A 134 -10.56 -7.13 -5.00
C ALA A 134 -9.94 -8.47 -5.41
N ASP A 135 -10.22 -8.92 -6.64
CA ASP A 135 -9.69 -10.16 -7.22
C ASP A 135 -8.16 -10.11 -7.32
N CYS A 136 -7.63 -9.00 -7.81
CA CYS A 136 -6.18 -8.82 -7.96
C CYS A 136 -5.48 -8.67 -6.60
N ILE A 137 -6.08 -8.00 -5.61
CA ILE A 137 -5.52 -7.94 -4.25
C ILE A 137 -5.56 -9.32 -3.59
N LEU A 138 -6.62 -10.12 -3.82
CA LEU A 138 -6.67 -11.50 -3.32
C LEU A 138 -5.51 -12.33 -3.88
N ALA A 139 -5.25 -12.23 -5.19
CA ALA A 139 -4.14 -12.90 -5.83
C ALA A 139 -2.78 -12.50 -5.22
N ASP A 140 -2.51 -11.20 -5.08
CA ASP A 140 -1.28 -10.67 -4.47
C ASP A 140 -1.11 -11.19 -3.03
N LYS A 141 -2.19 -11.20 -2.24
CA LYS A 141 -2.16 -11.74 -0.88
C LYS A 141 -1.92 -13.25 -0.80
N LEU A 142 -2.43 -14.01 -1.77
CA LEU A 142 -2.21 -15.44 -1.86
C LEU A 142 -0.75 -15.80 -2.16
N THR A 143 0.01 -14.93 -2.86
CA THR A 143 1.44 -15.18 -3.12
C THR A 143 2.26 -15.28 -1.84
N ALA A 144 1.82 -14.66 -0.73
CA ALA A 144 2.47 -14.79 0.57
C ALA A 144 2.56 -16.25 1.07
N PHE A 145 1.70 -17.14 0.55
CA PHE A 145 1.65 -18.57 0.88
C PHE A 145 2.34 -19.45 -0.16
N ALA A 146 3.07 -18.87 -1.11
CA ALA A 146 3.87 -19.57 -2.12
C ALA A 146 5.35 -19.67 -1.68
N PRO A 147 5.73 -20.62 -0.79
CA PRO A 147 7.01 -20.61 -0.08
C PRO A 147 8.23 -20.85 -0.98
N HIS A 148 8.01 -21.34 -2.20
CA HIS A 148 9.08 -21.63 -3.16
C HIS A 148 9.36 -20.49 -4.13
N THR A 149 8.56 -19.42 -4.09
CA THR A 149 8.69 -18.25 -4.96
C THR A 149 8.73 -16.95 -4.14
N THR A 150 7.63 -16.24 -4.08
CA THR A 150 7.50 -14.93 -3.44
C THR A 150 7.01 -14.99 -1.98
N GLY A 151 6.62 -16.18 -1.51
CA GLY A 151 5.96 -16.36 -0.22
C GLY A 151 6.85 -16.16 1.00
N ILE A 152 6.18 -16.07 2.14
CA ILE A 152 6.82 -15.96 3.45
C ILE A 152 7.33 -17.34 3.86
N LEU A 153 8.61 -17.45 4.17
CA LEU A 153 9.20 -18.72 4.63
C LEU A 153 8.63 -19.11 6.00
N LEU A 154 8.26 -20.38 6.13
CA LEU A 154 7.83 -20.95 7.41
C LEU A 154 9.02 -21.02 8.36
N ASN A 155 8.77 -20.80 9.65
CA ASN A 155 9.77 -20.81 10.73
C ASN A 155 10.85 -19.71 10.63
N ASP A 156 10.59 -18.63 9.90
CA ASP A 156 11.48 -17.45 9.79
C ASP A 156 11.13 -16.34 10.82
N GLY A 157 10.36 -16.67 11.86
CA GLY A 157 9.94 -15.71 12.89
C GLY A 157 8.95 -14.64 12.41
N LYS A 158 8.29 -14.88 11.26
CA LYS A 158 7.34 -13.95 10.62
C LYS A 158 5.89 -14.37 10.81
N ASP A 159 5.58 -15.03 11.91
CA ASP A 159 4.24 -15.56 12.17
C ASP A 159 3.17 -14.46 12.14
N MET A 160 3.49 -13.26 12.62
CA MET A 160 2.57 -12.13 12.60
C MET A 160 2.27 -11.65 11.17
N GLU A 161 3.26 -11.63 10.30
CA GLU A 161 3.10 -11.30 8.89
C GLU A 161 2.23 -12.35 8.18
N VAL A 162 2.49 -13.62 8.43
CA VAL A 162 1.66 -14.73 7.90
C VAL A 162 0.21 -14.57 8.36
N MET A 163 -0.01 -14.32 9.65
CA MET A 163 -1.35 -14.14 10.20
C MET A 163 -2.08 -12.92 9.62
N LYS A 164 -1.38 -11.80 9.38
CA LYS A 164 -1.95 -10.64 8.70
C LYS A 164 -2.40 -10.99 7.28
N GLN A 165 -1.57 -11.72 6.51
CA GLN A 165 -1.93 -12.14 5.15
C GLN A 165 -3.11 -13.10 5.17
N PHE A 166 -3.12 -14.07 6.08
CA PHE A 166 -4.24 -15.00 6.23
C PHE A 166 -5.57 -14.27 6.54
N TYR A 167 -5.52 -13.29 7.44
CA TYR A 167 -6.68 -12.49 7.78
C TYR A 167 -7.18 -11.63 6.60
N ASP A 168 -6.26 -11.05 5.83
CA ASP A 168 -6.58 -10.30 4.63
C ASP A 168 -7.21 -11.20 3.56
N VAL A 169 -6.64 -12.38 3.31
CA VAL A 169 -7.18 -13.37 2.37
C VAL A 169 -8.60 -13.78 2.75
N THR A 170 -8.85 -14.13 4.02
CA THR A 170 -10.20 -14.51 4.47
C THR A 170 -11.22 -13.39 4.28
N SER A 171 -10.78 -12.14 4.43
CA SER A 171 -11.64 -10.98 4.20
C SER A 171 -11.96 -10.75 2.73
N LEU A 172 -10.98 -11.01 1.85
CA LEU A 172 -11.13 -10.87 0.40
C LEU A 172 -11.97 -12.00 -0.22
N LEU A 173 -11.91 -13.20 0.35
CA LEU A 173 -12.77 -14.32 -0.07
C LEU A 173 -14.26 -14.04 0.08
N ASP A 174 -14.65 -13.08 0.91
CA ASP A 174 -16.05 -12.67 1.04
C ASP A 174 -16.53 -11.69 -0.06
N ILE A 175 -15.60 -11.09 -0.82
CA ILE A 175 -15.91 -10.00 -1.76
C ILE A 175 -15.32 -10.17 -3.16
N PHE A 176 -14.49 -11.19 -3.40
CA PHE A 176 -13.95 -11.44 -4.75
C PHE A 176 -15.06 -11.98 -5.67
N GLU A 177 -14.95 -11.72 -6.97
CA GLU A 177 -16.00 -12.03 -7.94
C GLU A 177 -15.51 -12.89 -9.11
N ASP A 178 -14.22 -12.76 -9.51
CA ASP A 178 -13.70 -13.39 -10.72
C ASP A 178 -12.43 -14.22 -10.47
N THR A 179 -12.59 -15.53 -10.43
CA THR A 179 -11.49 -16.48 -10.24
C THR A 179 -10.47 -16.45 -11.40
N ALA A 180 -10.86 -16.07 -12.61
CA ALA A 180 -9.94 -15.98 -13.74
C ALA A 180 -8.98 -14.80 -13.55
N LYS A 181 -9.47 -13.66 -13.04
CA LYS A 181 -8.61 -12.51 -12.68
C LYS A 181 -7.66 -12.85 -11.54
N VAL A 182 -8.15 -13.55 -10.51
CA VAL A 182 -7.32 -14.06 -9.40
C VAL A 182 -6.21 -14.96 -9.94
N HIS A 183 -6.55 -15.93 -10.78
CA HIS A 183 -5.58 -16.86 -11.35
C HIS A 183 -4.53 -16.15 -12.22
N HIS A 184 -4.98 -15.25 -13.11
CA HIS A 184 -4.08 -14.52 -13.98
C HIS A 184 -3.09 -13.68 -13.16
N THR A 185 -3.58 -12.83 -12.26
CA THR A 185 -2.74 -11.98 -11.41
C THR A 185 -1.79 -12.81 -10.53
N TYR A 186 -2.28 -13.93 -9.97
CA TYR A 186 -1.42 -14.81 -9.16
C TYR A 186 -0.27 -15.38 -9.99
N THR A 187 -0.52 -15.79 -11.21
CA THR A 187 0.49 -16.38 -12.10
C THR A 187 1.55 -15.36 -12.51
N GLU A 188 1.16 -14.10 -12.69
CA GLU A 188 2.09 -13.02 -13.06
C GLU A 188 3.00 -12.59 -11.89
N ILE A 189 2.51 -12.70 -10.64
CA ILE A 189 3.25 -12.22 -9.45
C ILE A 189 4.04 -13.35 -8.77
N ALA A 190 3.56 -14.60 -8.79
CA ALA A 190 4.16 -15.74 -8.09
C ALA A 190 5.34 -16.32 -8.85
#